data_6270f6b21165c040f8feb0473f1ee1eb
#
_entry.id   6270f6b21165c040f8feb0473f1ee1eb
#
_cell.length_a   1.000
_cell.length_b   1.000
_cell.length_c   1.000
_cell.angle_alpha   90.00
_cell.angle_beta   90.00
_cell.angle_gamma   90.00
#
_symmetry.space_group_name_H-M   'P 1'
#
loop_
_entity.id
_entity.type
_entity.pdbx_description
1 polymer ?
#
loop_
_entity_poly.entity_id
_entity_poly.type
_entity_poly.pdbx_seq_one_letter_code
_entity_poly.pdbx_strand_id
1 'polypeptide(L)'
;MEAMLEADRASAALGIELVDKGAGTATCRMTVTGGMVNGHGTAHGGYLFLLADTAFACACNSHGPVTVAAGADITFVAPAWEGDVLRAVAQERTRYGRSGIYDVTVSREAPGAADTAGTARVVAEFRGRSRTATPVKRGEAPA
;
A
#
# COMPACT_ATOMS: atom_id res chain seq x y z
N MET A 1 0.24 13.94 5.25
CA MET A 1 -0.02 12.71 4.46
C MET A 1 -0.34 13.04 2.99
N GLU A 2 -1.27 13.94 2.72
CA GLU A 2 -1.63 14.32 1.33
C GLU A 2 -0.46 14.94 0.56
N ALA A 3 0.30 15.85 1.17
CA ALA A 3 1.50 16.42 0.55
C ALA A 3 2.56 15.35 0.22
N MET A 4 2.69 14.34 1.10
CA MET A 4 3.58 13.20 0.85
C MET A 4 3.13 12.43 -0.39
N LEU A 5 1.84 12.15 -0.51
CA LEU A 5 1.31 11.39 -1.64
C LEU A 5 1.39 12.18 -2.94
N GLU A 6 1.15 13.48 -2.91
CA GLU A 6 1.31 14.37 -4.08
C GLU A 6 2.74 14.38 -4.61
N ALA A 7 3.72 14.24 -3.73
CA ALA A 7 5.14 14.18 -4.10
C ALA A 7 5.61 12.76 -4.49
N ASP A 8 4.77 11.75 -4.33
CA ASP A 8 5.09 10.35 -4.61
C ASP A 8 4.97 10.06 -6.11
N ARG A 9 6.08 10.22 -6.80
CA ARG A 9 6.17 9.98 -8.25
C ARG A 9 6.04 8.50 -8.61
N ALA A 10 6.53 7.61 -7.76
CA ALA A 10 6.50 6.17 -8.01
C ALA A 10 5.06 5.66 -8.04
N SER A 11 4.27 6.05 -7.06
CA SER A 11 2.84 5.70 -7.01
C SER A 11 2.06 6.35 -8.13
N ALA A 12 2.33 7.61 -8.44
CA ALA A 12 1.67 8.34 -9.52
C ALA A 12 1.92 7.67 -10.89
N ALA A 13 3.15 7.24 -11.14
CA ALA A 13 3.51 6.57 -12.39
C ALA A 13 2.77 5.25 -12.62
N LEU A 14 2.31 4.61 -11.55
CA LEU A 14 1.54 3.37 -11.61
C LEU A 14 0.02 3.60 -11.56
N GLY A 15 -0.40 4.85 -11.49
CA GLY A 15 -1.82 5.17 -11.38
C GLY A 15 -2.44 4.83 -10.03
N ILE A 16 -1.63 4.73 -8.99
CA ILE A 16 -2.14 4.46 -7.64
C ILE A 16 -2.88 5.67 -7.11
N GLU A 17 -4.11 5.46 -6.69
CA GLU A 17 -4.99 6.51 -6.16
C GLU A 17 -5.35 6.21 -4.71
N LEU A 18 -5.34 7.24 -3.86
CA LEU A 18 -5.91 7.17 -2.53
C LEU A 18 -7.42 7.41 -2.65
N VAL A 19 -8.22 6.39 -2.31
CA VAL A 19 -9.68 6.46 -2.48
C VAL A 19 -10.43 6.62 -1.16
N ASP A 20 -9.79 6.29 -0.05
CA ASP A 20 -10.37 6.50 1.28
C ASP A 20 -9.25 6.62 2.32
N LYS A 21 -9.50 7.38 3.39
CA LYS A 21 -8.54 7.60 4.47
C LYS A 21 -9.24 7.89 5.80
N GLY A 22 -8.55 7.60 6.88
CA GLY A 22 -8.97 7.90 8.24
C GLY A 22 -7.76 7.84 9.17
N ALA A 23 -7.98 8.01 10.47
CA ALA A 23 -6.92 7.88 11.44
C ALA A 23 -6.43 6.43 11.49
N GLY A 24 -5.19 6.20 11.09
CA GLY A 24 -4.59 4.86 11.04
C GLY A 24 -5.09 3.98 9.91
N THR A 25 -5.85 4.52 8.96
CA THR A 25 -6.41 3.76 7.83
C THR A 25 -6.19 4.47 6.51
N ALA A 26 -6.07 3.67 5.44
CA ALA A 26 -6.04 4.20 4.07
C ALA A 26 -6.44 3.10 3.10
N THR A 27 -7.10 3.48 2.03
CA THR A 27 -7.40 2.57 0.92
C THR A 27 -6.84 3.16 -0.36
N CYS A 28 -6.01 2.40 -1.04
CA CYS A 28 -5.45 2.74 -2.34
C CYS A 28 -5.95 1.78 -3.41
N ARG A 29 -5.94 2.23 -4.66
CA ARG A 29 -6.45 1.50 -5.81
C ARG A 29 -5.47 1.58 -6.95
N MET A 30 -5.28 0.48 -7.68
CA MET A 30 -4.40 0.40 -8.84
C MET A 30 -4.95 -0.60 -9.86
N THR A 31 -4.91 -0.24 -11.14
CA THR A 31 -5.23 -1.18 -12.21
C THR A 31 -3.94 -1.83 -12.69
N VAL A 32 -3.93 -3.16 -12.82
CA VAL A 32 -2.78 -3.90 -13.36
C VAL A 32 -2.67 -3.63 -14.86
N THR A 33 -1.57 -3.03 -15.27
CA THR A 33 -1.28 -2.74 -16.68
C THR A 33 -0.38 -3.82 -17.28
N GLY A 34 -0.25 -3.85 -18.60
CA GLY A 34 0.65 -4.78 -19.28
C GLY A 34 2.11 -4.64 -18.88
N GLY A 35 2.54 -3.44 -18.47
CA GLY A 35 3.90 -3.20 -17.98
C GLY A 35 4.19 -3.78 -16.60
N MET A 36 3.18 -4.27 -15.89
CA MET A 36 3.31 -4.86 -14.55
C MET A 36 3.33 -6.39 -14.56
N VAL A 37 3.18 -7.00 -15.73
CA VAL A 37 3.04 -8.45 -15.88
C VAL A 37 4.41 -9.11 -15.94
N ASN A 38 4.57 -10.22 -15.21
CA ASN A 38 5.77 -11.04 -15.19
C ASN A 38 5.77 -12.07 -16.34
N GLY A 39 6.81 -12.92 -16.37
CA GLY A 39 6.93 -13.96 -17.40
C GLY A 39 5.86 -15.05 -17.38
N HIS A 40 5.04 -15.12 -16.32
CA HIS A 40 3.93 -16.06 -16.20
C HIS A 40 2.58 -15.46 -16.60
N GLY A 41 2.54 -14.19 -17.00
CA GLY A 41 1.31 -13.49 -17.37
C GLY A 41 0.53 -12.92 -16.19
N THR A 42 1.08 -12.95 -14.99
CA THR A 42 0.44 -12.40 -13.78
C THR A 42 1.15 -11.12 -13.32
N ALA A 43 0.46 -10.31 -12.53
CA ALA A 43 1.07 -9.12 -11.94
C ALA A 43 2.32 -9.50 -11.15
N HIS A 44 3.43 -8.83 -11.45
CA HIS A 44 4.68 -9.05 -10.72
C HIS A 44 4.51 -8.65 -9.25
N GLY A 45 4.99 -9.51 -8.34
CA GLY A 45 4.84 -9.29 -6.90
C GLY A 45 5.37 -7.95 -6.40
N GLY A 46 6.38 -7.38 -7.06
CA GLY A 46 6.90 -6.06 -6.73
C GLY A 46 5.87 -4.95 -6.85
N TYR A 47 4.95 -5.04 -7.79
CA TYR A 47 3.88 -4.04 -7.95
C TYR A 47 2.78 -4.20 -6.91
N LEU A 48 2.48 -5.44 -6.52
CA LEU A 48 1.57 -5.71 -5.40
C LEU A 48 2.14 -5.17 -4.09
N PHE A 49 3.44 -5.37 -3.89
CA PHE A 49 4.16 -4.83 -2.74
C PHE A 49 4.11 -3.30 -2.71
N LEU A 50 4.38 -2.66 -3.85
CA LEU A 50 4.38 -1.20 -3.93
C LEU A 50 3.00 -0.61 -3.62
N LEU A 51 1.94 -1.21 -4.15
CA LEU A 51 0.56 -0.79 -3.85
C LEU A 51 0.26 -0.91 -2.35
N ALA A 52 0.61 -2.04 -1.75
CA ALA A 52 0.42 -2.25 -0.31
C ALA A 52 1.24 -1.27 0.53
N ASP A 53 2.49 -1.03 0.12
CA ASP A 53 3.39 -0.10 0.80
C ASP A 53 2.89 1.34 0.74
N THR A 54 2.31 1.74 -0.39
CA THR A 54 1.72 3.08 -0.53
C THR A 54 0.51 3.25 0.42
N ALA A 55 -0.36 2.26 0.50
CA ALA A 55 -1.50 2.29 1.43
C ALA A 55 -1.01 2.33 2.89
N PHE A 56 0.00 1.53 3.21
CA PHE A 56 0.64 1.54 4.52
C PHE A 56 1.25 2.91 4.85
N ALA A 57 1.98 3.52 3.91
CA ALA A 57 2.56 4.84 4.10
C ALA A 57 1.50 5.91 4.36
N CYS A 58 0.40 5.88 3.64
CA CYS A 58 -0.73 6.79 3.87
C CYS A 58 -1.33 6.59 5.26
N ALA A 59 -1.53 5.35 5.68
CA ALA A 59 -2.11 5.04 6.99
C ALA A 59 -1.20 5.48 8.14
N CYS A 60 0.10 5.16 8.07
CA CYS A 60 1.02 5.51 9.16
C CYS A 60 1.37 7.00 9.23
N ASN A 61 1.21 7.74 8.13
CA ASN A 61 1.37 9.19 8.11
C ASN A 61 0.08 9.95 8.41
N SER A 62 -1.03 9.27 8.64
CA SER A 62 -2.32 9.89 8.93
C SER A 62 -2.34 10.68 10.26
N HIS A 63 -1.40 10.39 11.14
CA HIS A 63 -1.31 11.03 12.47
C HIS A 63 -0.50 12.34 12.46
N GLY A 64 0.10 12.73 11.34
CA GLY A 64 0.82 14.00 11.18
C GLY A 64 2.34 13.88 11.12
N PRO A 65 3.03 13.35 12.15
CA PRO A 65 4.49 13.24 12.09
C PRO A 65 4.98 12.34 10.95
N VAL A 66 6.10 12.71 10.34
CA VAL A 66 6.72 11.93 9.28
C VAL A 66 7.07 10.54 9.80
N THR A 67 6.53 9.52 9.15
CA THR A 67 6.66 8.13 9.55
C THR A 67 7.08 7.31 8.33
N VAL A 68 8.06 6.43 8.53
CA VAL A 68 8.65 5.62 7.46
C VAL A 68 8.50 4.13 7.78
N ALA A 69 8.64 3.30 6.75
CA ALA A 69 8.70 1.86 6.93
C ALA A 69 10.01 1.47 7.61
N ALA A 70 9.92 0.66 8.66
CA ALA A 70 11.07 0.03 9.31
C ALA A 70 11.25 -1.41 8.85
N GLY A 71 10.22 -2.02 8.34
CA GLY A 71 10.24 -3.37 7.79
C GLY A 71 8.86 -3.78 7.31
N ALA A 72 8.80 -4.84 6.55
CA ALA A 72 7.53 -5.37 6.05
C ALA A 72 7.66 -6.83 5.65
N ASP A 73 6.54 -7.54 5.70
CA ASP A 73 6.37 -8.89 5.16
C ASP A 73 5.19 -8.89 4.22
N ILE A 74 5.26 -9.69 3.17
CA ILE A 74 4.14 -9.90 2.26
C ILE A 74 4.00 -11.40 1.95
N THR A 75 2.75 -11.85 1.86
CA THR A 75 2.40 -13.18 1.37
C THR A 75 1.52 -13.01 0.14
N PHE A 76 1.92 -13.61 -0.98
CA PHE A 76 1.14 -13.62 -2.20
C PHE A 76 0.17 -14.81 -2.14
N VAL A 77 -1.12 -14.50 -2.08
CA VAL A 77 -2.18 -15.50 -1.83
C VAL A 77 -2.75 -16.05 -3.13
N ALA A 78 -2.94 -15.19 -4.12
CA ALA A 78 -3.53 -15.54 -5.41
C ALA A 78 -2.98 -14.64 -6.51
N PRO A 79 -2.99 -15.08 -7.79
CA PRO A 79 -2.52 -14.24 -8.88
C PRO A 79 -3.49 -13.10 -9.16
N ALA A 80 -2.94 -11.98 -9.62
CA ALA A 80 -3.67 -10.90 -10.25
C ALA A 80 -3.29 -10.84 -11.72
N TRP A 81 -4.20 -10.41 -12.57
CA TRP A 81 -4.04 -10.44 -14.03
C TRP A 81 -4.09 -9.04 -14.61
N GLU A 82 -3.56 -8.86 -15.81
CA GLU A 82 -3.68 -7.62 -16.56
C GLU A 82 -5.16 -7.20 -16.66
N GLY A 83 -5.44 -5.94 -16.35
CA GLY A 83 -6.79 -5.40 -16.33
C GLY A 83 -7.50 -5.51 -14.99
N ASP A 84 -7.01 -6.32 -14.07
CA ASP A 84 -7.58 -6.39 -12.73
C ASP A 84 -7.42 -5.06 -11.99
N VAL A 85 -8.47 -4.65 -11.30
CA VAL A 85 -8.45 -3.51 -10.41
C VAL A 85 -8.16 -4.02 -9.00
N LEU A 86 -7.08 -3.54 -8.41
CA LEU A 86 -6.65 -3.93 -7.08
C LEU A 86 -6.96 -2.83 -6.07
N ARG A 87 -7.39 -3.26 -4.89
CA ARG A 87 -7.69 -2.39 -3.77
C ARG A 87 -6.83 -2.84 -2.58
N ALA A 88 -6.03 -1.91 -2.04
CA ALA A 88 -5.22 -2.16 -0.86
C ALA A 88 -5.82 -1.39 0.31
N VAL A 89 -6.25 -2.10 1.34
CA VAL A 89 -6.84 -1.53 2.55
C VAL A 89 -5.85 -1.69 3.69
N ALA A 90 -5.31 -0.57 4.16
CA ALA A 90 -4.38 -0.51 5.27
C ALA A 90 -5.11 -0.18 6.56
N GLN A 91 -4.77 -0.91 7.62
CA GLN A 91 -5.36 -0.72 8.93
C GLN A 91 -4.29 -0.81 10.01
N GLU A 92 -4.24 0.21 10.87
CA GLU A 92 -3.40 0.20 12.05
C GLU A 92 -3.82 -0.91 13.00
N ARG A 93 -2.83 -1.69 13.46
CA ARG A 93 -3.05 -2.74 14.47
C ARG A 93 -2.68 -2.25 15.85
N THR A 94 -1.53 -1.61 15.97
CA THR A 94 -1.07 -1.04 17.25
C THR A 94 0.01 0.00 17.00
N ARG A 95 0.11 0.96 17.91
CA ARG A 95 1.23 1.89 17.99
C ARG A 95 1.88 1.77 19.35
N TYR A 96 3.20 1.82 19.37
CA TYR A 96 3.98 1.72 20.60
C TYR A 96 5.26 2.56 20.47
N GLY A 97 5.46 3.50 21.38
CA GLY A 97 6.54 4.46 21.28
C GLY A 97 6.45 5.24 19.95
N ARG A 98 7.52 5.21 19.17
CA ARG A 98 7.58 5.81 17.82
C ARG A 98 7.35 4.79 16.71
N SER A 99 6.86 3.62 17.05
CA SER A 99 6.66 2.51 16.12
C SER A 99 5.18 2.19 15.95
N GLY A 100 4.87 1.46 14.89
CA GLY A 100 3.51 0.97 14.65
C GLY A 100 3.52 -0.28 13.79
N ILE A 101 2.43 -1.03 13.89
CA ILE A 101 2.18 -2.23 13.09
C ILE A 101 0.89 -2.02 12.34
N TYR A 102 0.93 -2.26 11.04
CA TYR A 102 -0.18 -2.06 10.11
C TYR A 102 -0.36 -3.30 9.25
N ASP A 103 -1.60 -3.72 9.05
CA ASP A 103 -1.93 -4.77 8.10
C ASP A 103 -2.56 -4.17 6.86
N VAL A 104 -2.17 -4.69 5.69
CA VAL A 104 -2.73 -4.29 4.42
C VAL A 104 -3.20 -5.54 3.69
N THR A 105 -4.48 -5.55 3.33
CA THR A 105 -5.05 -6.60 2.49
C THR A 105 -5.21 -6.05 1.08
N VAL A 106 -4.62 -6.72 0.11
CA VAL A 106 -4.78 -6.40 -1.31
C VAL A 106 -5.74 -7.40 -1.93
N SER A 107 -6.83 -6.87 -2.48
CA SER A 107 -7.88 -7.67 -3.12
C SER A 107 -8.11 -7.20 -4.54
N ARG A 108 -8.51 -8.10 -5.43
CA ARG A 108 -9.00 -7.73 -6.75
C ARG A 108 -10.50 -7.55 -6.73
N GLU A 109 -10.97 -6.48 -7.36
CA GLU A 109 -12.39 -6.24 -7.55
C GLU A 109 -12.91 -7.18 -8.65
N ALA A 110 -14.14 -7.70 -8.47
CA ALA A 110 -14.79 -8.48 -9.50
C ALA A 110 -15.23 -7.55 -10.64
N PRO A 111 -14.83 -7.80 -11.92
CA PRO A 111 -15.23 -6.95 -13.03
C PRO A 111 -16.75 -6.90 -13.16
N GLY A 112 -17.31 -5.68 -13.16
CA GLY A 112 -18.73 -5.45 -13.42
C GLY A 112 -19.70 -5.91 -12.34
N ALA A 113 -19.21 -6.40 -11.20
CA ALA A 113 -20.06 -6.74 -10.07
C ALA A 113 -20.15 -5.55 -9.12
N ALA A 114 -21.35 -5.24 -8.64
CA ALA A 114 -21.47 -4.44 -7.43
C ALA A 114 -20.69 -5.15 -6.31
N ASP A 115 -19.96 -4.39 -5.51
CA ASP A 115 -19.21 -4.93 -4.37
C ASP A 115 -20.16 -5.66 -3.42
N THR A 116 -20.32 -6.96 -3.66
CA THR A 116 -20.97 -7.83 -2.70
C THR A 116 -19.89 -8.55 -1.91
N ALA A 117 -20.10 -8.65 -0.62
CA ALA A 117 -19.21 -9.41 0.25
C ALA A 117 -19.01 -10.81 -0.32
N GLY A 118 -17.76 -11.22 -0.58
CA GLY A 118 -17.42 -12.51 -1.16
C GLY A 118 -17.06 -12.50 -2.65
N THR A 119 -17.23 -11.37 -3.37
CA THR A 119 -16.78 -11.24 -4.77
C THR A 119 -15.35 -10.71 -4.87
N ALA A 120 -14.85 -10.01 -3.86
CA ALA A 120 -13.48 -9.59 -3.78
C ALA A 120 -12.58 -10.78 -3.42
N ARG A 121 -11.53 -11.01 -4.23
CA ARG A 121 -10.55 -12.06 -3.95
C ARG A 121 -9.27 -11.45 -3.42
N VAL A 122 -8.81 -11.94 -2.27
CA VAL A 122 -7.52 -11.55 -1.70
C VAL A 122 -6.40 -12.07 -2.58
N VAL A 123 -5.48 -11.19 -2.97
CA VAL A 123 -4.29 -11.54 -3.76
C VAL A 123 -3.00 -11.43 -2.95
N ALA A 124 -2.98 -10.60 -1.91
CA ALA A 124 -1.82 -10.49 -1.02
C ALA A 124 -2.21 -10.00 0.36
N GLU A 125 -1.45 -10.43 1.35
CA GLU A 125 -1.50 -9.94 2.72
C GLU A 125 -0.14 -9.36 3.08
N PHE A 126 -0.14 -8.15 3.63
CA PHE A 126 1.06 -7.39 3.92
C PHE A 126 1.02 -6.92 5.37
N ARG A 127 2.14 -7.02 6.07
CA ARG A 127 2.29 -6.39 7.38
C ARG A 127 3.47 -5.43 7.35
N GLY A 128 3.21 -4.15 7.62
CA GLY A 128 4.20 -3.11 7.72
C GLY A 128 4.51 -2.74 9.16
N ARG A 129 5.78 -2.49 9.43
CA ARG A 129 6.24 -1.93 10.69
C ARG A 129 6.76 -0.54 10.41
N SER A 130 6.23 0.44 11.12
CA SER A 130 6.55 1.84 10.93
C SER A 130 7.41 2.40 12.06
N ARG A 131 8.09 3.50 11.75
CA ARG A 131 8.84 4.27 12.72
C ARG A 131 8.71 5.75 12.40
N THR A 132 8.30 6.54 13.38
CA THR A 132 8.32 8.00 13.26
C THR A 132 9.77 8.46 13.21
N ALA A 133 10.12 9.14 12.14
CA ALA A 133 11.49 9.56 11.86
C ALA A 133 11.75 10.94 12.46
N THR A 134 12.97 11.13 12.97
CA THR A 134 13.50 12.47 13.15
C THR A 134 13.88 13.00 11.78
N PRO A 135 13.45 14.23 11.37
CA PRO A 135 13.81 14.78 10.08
C PRO A 135 15.33 14.82 9.91
N VAL A 136 15.84 14.12 8.88
CA VAL A 136 17.26 14.17 8.51
C VAL A 136 17.36 14.97 7.23
N LYS A 137 18.18 16.01 7.25
CA LYS A 137 18.47 16.78 6.05
C LYS A 137 19.38 15.96 5.14
N ARG A 138 19.14 16.07 3.83
CA ARG A 138 20.02 15.43 2.84
C ARG A 138 21.45 15.92 3.02
N GLY A 139 22.39 15.00 3.20
CA GLY A 139 23.80 15.32 3.42
C GLY A 139 24.24 15.31 4.88
N GLU A 140 23.31 15.15 5.84
CA GLU A 140 23.65 14.93 7.24
C GLU A 140 23.75 13.43 7.54
N ALA A 141 24.76 13.04 8.34
CA ALA A 141 24.87 11.66 8.79
C ALA A 141 23.70 11.34 9.72
N PRO A 142 23.10 10.13 9.64
CA PRO A 142 22.08 9.71 10.60
C PRO A 142 22.71 9.64 12.00
N ALA A 143 21.98 10.18 12.95
CA ALA A 143 22.39 10.15 14.37
C ALA A 143 22.30 8.73 14.93
#